data_0a5ca2bbdd572968dc66a4b371668783
#
_entry.id   0a5ca2bbdd572968dc66a4b371668783
#
_cell.length_a   1.000
_cell.length_b   1.000
_cell.length_c   1.000
_cell.angle_alpha   90.00
_cell.angle_beta   90.00
_cell.angle_gamma   90.00
#
_symmetry.space_group_name_H-M   'P 1'
#
loop_
_entity.id
_entity.type
_entity.pdbx_description
1 polymer ?
#
loop_
_entity_poly.entity_id
_entity_poly.type
_entity_poly.pdbx_seq_one_letter_code
_entity_poly.pdbx_strand_id
1 'polypeptide(L)'
;VFHLGNFAWDPTTARKVLKKLNGRIYFLKGSQDEALEEIIDEFPKAEFMKKSIVELIDFDSIICHYPLAVWNGKDSGTIHMHGHTVFSHKTNLTIESRFNVCTDFWGYSPVNYLTLKDFING
;
A
#
# COMPACT_ATOMS: atom_id res chain seq x y z
N VAL A 1 -0.60 8.96 -4.44
CA VAL A 1 -0.53 8.08 -3.24
C VAL A 1 -1.15 6.75 -3.57
N PHE A 2 -0.49 5.69 -3.15
CA PHE A 2 -1.00 4.32 -3.26
C PHE A 2 -1.42 3.83 -1.87
N HIS A 3 -2.64 3.34 -1.77
CA HIS A 3 -3.16 2.71 -0.56
C HIS A 3 -3.30 1.21 -0.80
N LEU A 4 -2.68 0.41 0.03
CA LEU A 4 -2.54 -1.04 -0.23
C LEU A 4 -3.65 -1.89 0.39
N GLY A 5 -4.81 -1.32 0.64
CA GLY A 5 -6.00 -2.06 1.07
C GLY A 5 -6.43 -1.82 2.51
N ASN A 6 -7.66 -2.22 2.81
CA ASN A 6 -8.30 -2.05 4.12
C ASN A 6 -8.41 -0.58 4.56
N PHE A 7 -9.06 0.22 3.73
CA PHE A 7 -9.16 1.66 3.94
C PHE A 7 -10.11 2.03 5.07
N ALA A 8 -11.33 1.51 5.07
CA ALA A 8 -12.33 1.86 6.07
C ALA A 8 -13.34 0.74 6.24
N TRP A 9 -13.96 0.68 7.42
CA TRP A 9 -14.90 -0.39 7.79
C TRP A 9 -16.35 -0.09 7.34
N ASP A 10 -16.70 1.19 7.17
CA ASP A 10 -18.07 1.57 6.81
C ASP A 10 -18.07 2.74 5.80
N PRO A 11 -19.15 2.87 4.99
CA PRO A 11 -19.22 3.91 3.96
C PRO A 11 -19.15 5.34 4.50
N THR A 12 -19.72 5.60 5.66
CA THR A 12 -19.72 6.94 6.26
C THR A 12 -18.30 7.38 6.60
N THR A 13 -17.53 6.51 7.23
CA THR A 13 -16.12 6.76 7.55
C THR A 13 -15.30 6.94 6.28
N ALA A 14 -15.52 6.07 5.28
CA ALA A 14 -14.81 6.17 4.00
C ALA A 14 -15.03 7.54 3.33
N ARG A 15 -16.28 8.02 3.26
CA ARG A 15 -16.59 9.34 2.71
C ARG A 15 -15.91 10.45 3.48
N LYS A 16 -16.00 10.38 4.80
CA LYS A 16 -15.45 11.41 5.69
C LYS A 16 -13.94 11.56 5.51
N VAL A 17 -13.24 10.44 5.44
CA VAL A 17 -11.79 10.44 5.28
C VAL A 17 -11.40 10.90 3.87
N LEU A 18 -12.06 10.38 2.83
CA LEU A 18 -11.75 10.77 1.45
C LEU A 18 -11.95 12.26 1.21
N LYS A 19 -12.96 12.88 1.82
CA LYS A 19 -13.18 14.32 1.70
C LYS A 19 -11.99 15.12 2.24
N LYS A 20 -11.29 14.61 3.23
CA LYS A 20 -10.17 15.29 3.87
C LYS A 20 -8.83 15.06 3.19
N LEU A 21 -8.69 13.95 2.44
CA LEU A 21 -7.45 13.63 1.77
C LEU A 21 -7.25 14.48 0.53
N ASN A 22 -6.01 14.87 0.29
CA ASN A 22 -5.62 15.67 -0.86
C ASN A 22 -4.96 14.79 -1.92
N GLY A 23 -5.08 15.24 -3.18
CA GLY A 23 -4.39 14.60 -4.29
C GLY A 23 -5.07 13.33 -4.77
N ARG A 24 -4.41 12.69 -5.69
CA ARG A 24 -4.90 11.47 -6.32
C ARG A 24 -4.50 10.25 -5.50
N ILE A 25 -5.45 9.33 -5.34
CA ILE A 25 -5.23 8.13 -4.52
C ILE A 25 -5.58 6.90 -5.35
N TYR A 26 -4.63 5.98 -5.45
CA TYR A 26 -4.81 4.69 -6.10
C TYR A 26 -4.93 3.62 -5.04
N PHE A 27 -6.02 2.87 -5.07
CA PHE A 27 -6.29 1.83 -4.09
C PHE A 27 -6.06 0.44 -4.66
N LEU A 28 -5.32 -0.37 -3.95
CA LEU A 28 -5.37 -1.81 -4.11
C LEU A 28 -6.46 -2.33 -3.19
N LYS A 29 -7.32 -3.20 -3.71
CA LYS A 29 -8.39 -3.77 -2.91
C LYS A 29 -7.81 -4.75 -1.90
N GLY A 30 -8.10 -4.52 -0.62
CA GLY A 30 -7.74 -5.42 0.47
C GLY A 30 -8.86 -6.37 0.81
N SER A 31 -8.70 -7.10 1.90
CA SER A 31 -9.69 -8.08 2.35
C SER A 31 -10.96 -7.45 2.94
N GLN A 32 -10.95 -6.17 3.26
CA GLN A 32 -12.01 -5.46 3.98
C GLN A 32 -12.33 -4.11 3.32
N ASP A 33 -12.60 -4.09 2.00
CA ASP A 33 -12.82 -2.84 1.27
C ASP A 33 -14.20 -2.70 0.63
N GLU A 34 -15.20 -3.48 1.07
CA GLU A 34 -16.57 -3.35 0.54
C GLU A 34 -17.14 -1.94 0.77
N ALA A 35 -16.86 -1.35 1.92
CA ALA A 35 -17.33 0.00 2.24
C ALA A 35 -16.79 1.04 1.27
N LEU A 36 -15.53 0.92 0.89
CA LEU A 36 -14.92 1.82 -0.09
C LEU A 36 -15.52 1.62 -1.48
N GLU A 37 -15.78 0.37 -1.88
CA GLU A 37 -16.40 0.07 -3.16
C GLU A 37 -17.74 0.78 -3.34
N GLU A 38 -18.54 0.89 -2.27
CA GLU A 38 -19.85 1.53 -2.34
C GLU A 38 -19.75 3.02 -2.69
N ILE A 39 -18.69 3.70 -2.30
CA ILE A 39 -18.63 5.16 -2.35
C ILE A 39 -17.53 5.72 -3.23
N ILE A 40 -16.64 4.88 -3.75
CA ILE A 40 -15.45 5.36 -4.46
C ILE A 40 -15.80 6.17 -5.71
N ASP A 41 -16.90 5.84 -6.38
CA ASP A 41 -17.33 6.54 -7.60
C ASP A 41 -17.78 7.98 -7.32
N GLU A 42 -18.04 8.32 -6.06
CA GLU A 42 -18.35 9.69 -5.66
C GLU A 42 -17.12 10.61 -5.69
N PHE A 43 -15.92 10.02 -5.77
CA PHE A 43 -14.65 10.76 -5.66
C PHE A 43 -13.77 10.54 -6.90
N PRO A 44 -13.77 11.49 -7.86
CA PRO A 44 -12.94 11.36 -9.07
C PRO A 44 -11.44 11.25 -8.80
N LYS A 45 -10.98 11.71 -7.64
CA LYS A 45 -9.57 11.64 -7.24
C LYS A 45 -9.12 10.26 -6.79
N ALA A 46 -10.07 9.36 -6.56
CA ALA A 46 -9.82 8.02 -6.03
C ALA A 46 -10.22 6.97 -7.06
N GLU A 47 -9.37 5.94 -7.23
CA GLU A 47 -9.70 4.82 -8.10
C GLU A 47 -9.06 3.54 -7.61
N PHE A 48 -9.72 2.41 -7.90
CA PHE A 48 -9.13 1.10 -7.66
C PHE A 48 -8.21 0.72 -8.82
N MET A 49 -7.07 0.14 -8.48
CA MET A 49 -6.19 -0.49 -9.45
C MET A 49 -6.87 -1.75 -9.99
N LYS A 50 -6.66 -2.05 -11.27
CA LYS A 50 -7.30 -3.19 -11.93
C LYS A 50 -6.69 -4.53 -11.53
N LYS A 51 -5.42 -4.53 -11.16
CA LYS A 51 -4.68 -5.73 -10.78
C LYS A 51 -4.44 -5.75 -9.27
N SER A 52 -4.38 -6.95 -8.71
CA SER A 52 -4.07 -7.12 -7.27
C SER A 52 -2.57 -7.08 -6.99
N ILE A 53 -1.74 -7.38 -7.98
CA ILE A 53 -0.29 -7.25 -7.90
C ILE A 53 0.11 -6.24 -8.98
N VAL A 54 0.71 -5.15 -8.58
CA VAL A 54 1.02 -4.04 -9.49
C VAL A 54 2.52 -3.78 -9.51
N GLU A 55 3.10 -3.75 -10.72
CA GLU A 55 4.48 -3.34 -10.92
C GLU A 55 4.52 -1.82 -11.12
N LEU A 56 5.32 -1.15 -10.31
CA LEU A 56 5.59 0.28 -10.45
C LEU A 56 6.96 0.43 -11.10
N ILE A 57 6.99 0.43 -12.42
CA ILE A 57 8.24 0.40 -13.19
C ILE A 57 9.14 1.58 -12.86
N ASP A 58 8.56 2.77 -12.78
CA ASP A 58 9.32 4.00 -12.49
C ASP A 58 9.97 4.00 -11.11
N PHE A 59 9.48 3.18 -10.20
CA PHE A 59 9.97 3.09 -8.84
C PHE A 59 10.70 1.78 -8.54
N ASP A 60 10.85 0.92 -9.54
CA ASP A 60 11.44 -0.41 -9.39
C ASP A 60 10.85 -1.13 -8.17
N SER A 61 9.53 -1.21 -8.13
CA SER A 61 8.78 -1.70 -6.98
C SER A 61 7.58 -2.54 -7.40
N ILE A 62 7.20 -3.46 -6.53
CA ILE A 62 5.97 -4.25 -6.69
C ILE A 62 5.10 -4.02 -5.45
N ILE A 63 3.84 -3.68 -5.67
CA ILE A 63 2.87 -3.48 -4.59
C ILE A 63 1.78 -4.54 -4.63
N CYS A 64 1.36 -4.97 -3.44
CA CYS A 64 0.27 -5.92 -3.24
C CYS A 64 -0.27 -5.72 -1.84
N HIS A 65 -1.58 -5.98 -1.62
CA HIS A 65 -2.14 -5.94 -0.28
C HIS A 65 -1.48 -6.99 0.63
N TYR A 66 -1.24 -8.18 0.08
CA TYR A 66 -0.66 -9.30 0.83
C TYR A 66 0.85 -9.38 0.65
N PRO A 67 1.59 -9.85 1.68
CA PRO A 67 3.02 -10.09 1.50
C PRO A 67 3.27 -11.26 0.57
N LEU A 68 4.13 -11.05 -0.41
CA LEU A 68 4.52 -12.07 -1.38
C LEU A 68 5.83 -12.73 -0.95
N ALA A 69 5.94 -14.02 -1.18
CA ALA A 69 7.19 -14.75 -0.95
C ALA A 69 8.20 -14.50 -2.08
N VAL A 70 7.69 -14.35 -3.30
CA VAL A 70 8.51 -14.14 -4.51
C VAL A 70 7.83 -13.08 -5.36
N TRP A 71 8.61 -12.23 -6.00
CA TRP A 71 8.13 -11.22 -6.94
C TRP A 71 9.15 -10.98 -8.05
N ASN A 72 8.69 -10.39 -9.15
CA ASN A 72 9.57 -10.10 -10.27
C ASN A 72 10.64 -9.10 -9.87
N GLY A 73 11.90 -9.44 -10.16
CA GLY A 73 13.05 -8.58 -9.84
C GLY A 73 13.53 -8.68 -8.41
N LYS A 74 13.01 -9.62 -7.62
CA LYS A 74 13.43 -9.81 -6.22
C LYS A 74 14.94 -9.88 -6.06
N ASP A 75 15.61 -10.67 -6.90
CA ASP A 75 17.06 -10.87 -6.82
C ASP A 75 17.85 -9.73 -7.49
N SER A 76 17.16 -8.81 -8.15
CA SER A 76 17.76 -7.67 -8.84
C SER A 76 17.57 -6.34 -8.12
N GLY A 77 17.06 -6.37 -6.89
CA GLY A 77 16.89 -5.18 -6.07
C GLY A 77 15.53 -4.51 -6.15
N THR A 78 14.57 -5.10 -6.88
CA THR A 78 13.19 -4.60 -6.89
C THR A 78 12.58 -4.78 -5.50
N ILE A 79 12.04 -3.71 -4.94
CA ILE A 79 11.42 -3.79 -3.61
C ILE A 79 9.96 -4.19 -3.72
N HIS A 80 9.48 -4.89 -2.69
CA HIS A 80 8.08 -5.24 -2.55
C HIS A 80 7.49 -4.53 -1.35
N MET A 81 6.39 -3.81 -1.57
CA MET A 81 5.65 -3.13 -0.51
C MET A 81 4.28 -3.80 -0.36
N HIS A 82 3.91 -4.09 0.88
CA HIS A 82 2.64 -4.75 1.17
C HIS A 82 1.99 -4.17 2.43
N GLY A 83 0.71 -4.51 2.62
CA GLY A 83 -0.02 -4.22 3.85
C GLY A 83 -0.45 -5.51 4.53
N HIS A 84 -1.71 -5.59 4.90
CA HIS A 84 -2.43 -6.74 5.45
C HIS A 84 -2.00 -7.16 6.86
N THR A 85 -0.71 -7.36 7.12
CA THR A 85 -0.25 -7.86 8.42
C THR A 85 0.04 -6.70 9.37
N VAL A 86 -0.72 -6.65 10.46
CA VAL A 86 -0.53 -5.62 11.50
C VAL A 86 0.37 -6.10 12.63
N PHE A 87 0.77 -7.38 12.59
CA PHE A 87 1.60 -8.00 13.63
C PHE A 87 3.07 -8.10 13.26
N SER A 88 3.45 -7.61 12.09
CA SER A 88 4.83 -7.73 11.65
C SER A 88 5.75 -6.87 12.48
N HIS A 89 6.77 -7.49 13.00
CA HIS A 89 7.84 -6.79 13.66
C HIS A 89 8.69 -6.00 12.66
N LYS A 90 9.47 -5.05 13.18
CA LYS A 90 10.45 -4.33 12.37
C LYS A 90 11.42 -5.27 11.65
N THR A 91 11.63 -6.45 12.18
CA THR A 91 12.47 -7.46 11.54
C THR A 91 11.95 -7.88 10.17
N ASN A 92 10.63 -7.78 9.95
CA ASN A 92 10.04 -8.10 8.66
C ASN A 92 10.18 -6.96 7.65
N LEU A 93 10.58 -5.77 8.10
CA LEU A 93 10.76 -4.63 7.21
C LEU A 93 11.96 -4.77 6.28
N THR A 94 12.92 -5.60 6.66
CA THR A 94 14.20 -5.69 5.95
C THR A 94 14.46 -7.06 5.31
N ILE A 95 13.48 -7.96 5.35
CA ILE A 95 13.68 -9.29 4.78
C ILE A 95 13.61 -9.20 3.25
N GLU A 96 14.73 -9.47 2.60
CA GLU A 96 14.80 -9.65 1.16
C GLU A 96 14.16 -8.51 0.35
N SER A 97 14.31 -7.27 0.79
CA SER A 97 13.72 -6.09 0.13
C SER A 97 12.19 -6.07 0.18
N ARG A 98 11.58 -6.76 1.14
CA ARG A 98 10.15 -6.77 1.36
C ARG A 98 9.81 -5.90 2.56
N PHE A 99 8.89 -4.94 2.37
CA PHE A 99 8.52 -3.98 3.41
C PHE A 99 7.03 -4.00 3.69
N ASN A 100 6.67 -4.09 4.97
CA ASN A 100 5.32 -3.83 5.41
C ASN A 100 5.16 -2.32 5.56
N VAL A 101 4.30 -1.73 4.72
CA VAL A 101 4.08 -0.26 4.72
C VAL A 101 2.82 0.15 5.48
N CYS A 102 2.26 -0.75 6.29
CA CYS A 102 1.16 -0.41 7.17
C CYS A 102 1.56 0.78 8.05
N THR A 103 0.72 1.81 8.07
CA THR A 103 1.03 3.06 8.77
C THR A 103 1.30 2.87 10.25
N ASP A 104 0.78 1.81 10.87
CA ASP A 104 1.03 1.46 12.26
C ASP A 104 2.53 1.33 12.59
N PHE A 105 3.35 1.00 11.60
CA PHE A 105 4.80 0.82 11.75
C PHE A 105 5.60 2.05 11.34
N TRP A 106 4.94 3.08 10.81
CA TRP A 106 5.58 4.26 10.24
C TRP A 106 5.04 5.57 10.82
N GLY A 107 4.74 5.54 12.12
CA GLY A 107 4.25 6.74 12.82
C GLY A 107 2.90 7.23 12.35
N TYR A 108 2.06 6.33 11.88
CA TYR A 108 0.71 6.61 11.35
C TYR A 108 0.71 7.57 10.16
N SER A 109 1.79 7.55 9.40
CA SER A 109 1.94 8.34 8.18
C SER A 109 2.31 7.45 7.00
N PRO A 110 1.98 7.85 5.76
CA PRO A 110 2.46 7.14 4.59
C PRO A 110 3.99 7.13 4.54
N VAL A 111 4.57 6.04 4.05
CA VAL A 111 6.01 5.95 3.88
C VAL A 111 6.39 6.29 2.45
N ASN A 112 7.47 7.05 2.29
CA ASN A 112 8.03 7.37 1.00
C ASN A 112 8.96 6.24 0.55
N TYR A 113 8.85 5.84 -0.73
CA TYR A 113 9.67 4.75 -1.23
C TYR A 113 11.18 5.04 -1.17
N LEU A 114 11.58 6.30 -1.23
CA LEU A 114 12.98 6.69 -1.07
C LEU A 114 13.51 6.33 0.31
N THR A 115 12.66 6.44 1.32
CA THR A 115 13.00 5.99 2.68
C THR A 115 13.30 4.50 2.71
N LEU A 116 12.51 3.71 1.96
CA LEU A 116 12.72 2.26 1.89
C LEU A 116 14.00 1.92 1.14
N LYS A 117 14.32 2.66 0.08
CA LYS A 117 15.56 2.49 -0.66
C LYS A 117 16.78 2.75 0.24
N ASP A 118 16.70 3.73 1.13
CA ASP A 118 17.76 4.04 2.08
C ASP A 118 18.02 2.88 3.05
N PHE A 119 16.98 2.16 3.45
CA PHE A 119 17.14 0.96 4.28
C PHE A 119 17.95 -0.12 3.59
N ILE A 120 17.81 -0.26 2.28
CA ILE A 120 18.52 -1.28 1.50
C ILE A 120 19.97 -0.84 1.23
N ASN A 121 20.16 0.43 0.91
CA ASN A 121 21.46 0.96 0.50
C ASN A 121 22.31 1.46 1.67
N GLY A 122 21.66 1.65 2.79
CA GLY A 122 22.35 2.09 4.00
C GLY A 122 22.73 0.93 4.87
#